data_b3c7bfde579192221ce15d32e0b9c53f
#
_entry.id   b3c7bfde579192221ce15d32e0b9c53f
#
_cell.length_a   1.000
_cell.length_b   1.000
_cell.length_c   1.000
_cell.angle_alpha   90.00
_cell.angle_beta   90.00
_cell.angle_gamma   90.00
#
_symmetry.space_group_name_H-M   'P 1'
#
loop_
_entity.id
_entity.type
_entity.pdbx_description
1 polymer ?
#
loop_
_entity_poly.entity_id
_entity_poly.type
_entity_poly.pdbx_seq_one_letter_code
_entity_poly.pdbx_strand_id
1 'polypeptide(L)'
;MIFDLTDFAIGEILYFSFICFMIFFFLINTISITYTISYILIIVYFFYVSWGLNYFRLPLERFISKEFVISEKNIENLTKLFSVQCNKLKQEINLKQKNKTDHLNSYKSLIESKDQNFKYSNFSLILSYMGVNGYYNPFTNEANVNSRIPEILIPVTVYHELAHKKGFASESDANFIGFLNAYNNYHIEIQYSANFFALRYLYYDLYKMNPNLAKDIYESLSSEVKNDFLVVSNFWIYYANRFQKTQKTIFDLFLKTQGQKKGINSYNEVVKLLLFTFDGKNKFILDENT
;
A
#
# COMPACT_ATOMS: atom_id res chain seq x y z
N MET A 1 -8.42 13.39 15.89
CA MET A 1 -7.88 14.70 15.41
C MET A 1 -8.98 15.48 14.69
N ILE A 2 -8.86 16.83 14.59
CA ILE A 2 -9.88 17.65 13.91
C ILE A 2 -10.11 17.21 12.46
N PHE A 3 -9.06 16.75 11.78
CA PHE A 3 -9.11 16.27 10.39
C PHE A 3 -9.84 14.93 10.21
N ASP A 4 -9.99 14.13 11.25
CA ASP A 4 -10.74 12.85 11.20
C ASP A 4 -12.27 13.06 11.22
N LEU A 5 -12.74 14.30 11.45
CA LEU A 5 -14.16 14.64 11.55
C LEU A 5 -14.85 14.85 10.19
N THR A 6 -14.13 14.83 9.10
CA THR A 6 -14.65 15.07 7.75
C THR A 6 -14.37 13.90 6.84
N ASP A 7 -15.29 13.62 5.91
CA ASP A 7 -15.10 12.62 4.86
C ASP A 7 -14.17 13.08 3.72
N PHE A 8 -13.85 14.36 3.68
CA PHE A 8 -12.98 14.94 2.66
C PHE A 8 -11.51 14.89 3.07
N ALA A 9 -10.62 14.63 2.12
CA ALA A 9 -9.18 14.73 2.29
C ALA A 9 -8.76 16.20 2.40
N ILE A 10 -8.77 16.73 3.63
CA ILE A 10 -8.46 18.16 3.90
C ILE A 10 -7.03 18.49 3.49
N GLY A 11 -6.09 17.58 3.70
CA GLY A 11 -4.70 17.76 3.30
C GLY A 11 -4.54 18.06 1.81
N GLU A 12 -5.38 17.49 0.96
CA GLU A 12 -5.37 17.80 -0.48
C GLU A 12 -5.81 19.22 -0.78
N ILE A 13 -6.83 19.69 -0.08
CA ILE A 13 -7.31 21.07 -0.22
C ILE A 13 -6.22 22.05 0.23
N LEU A 14 -5.53 21.74 1.33
CA LEU A 14 -4.41 22.56 1.82
C LEU A 14 -3.27 22.60 0.81
N TYR A 15 -2.88 21.46 0.24
CA TYR A 15 -1.83 21.40 -0.80
C TYR A 15 -2.22 22.19 -2.05
N PHE A 16 -3.45 22.02 -2.53
CA PHE A 16 -3.94 22.73 -3.70
C PHE A 16 -3.96 24.24 -3.45
N SER A 17 -4.50 24.67 -2.31
CA SER A 17 -4.52 26.09 -1.91
C SER A 17 -3.12 26.68 -1.81
N PHE A 18 -2.18 25.89 -1.26
CA PHE A 18 -0.78 26.26 -1.15
C PHE A 18 -0.10 26.43 -2.53
N ILE A 19 -0.32 25.47 -3.44
CA ILE A 19 0.23 25.56 -4.81
C ILE A 19 -0.33 26.81 -5.52
N CYS A 20 -1.63 27.05 -5.43
CA CYS A 20 -2.26 28.25 -5.99
C CYS A 20 -1.67 29.54 -5.41
N PHE A 21 -1.46 29.59 -4.10
CA PHE A 21 -0.82 30.69 -3.41
C PHE A 21 0.60 30.94 -3.93
N MET A 22 1.42 29.90 -4.03
CA MET A 22 2.79 30.01 -4.55
C MET A 22 2.84 30.50 -6.00
N ILE A 23 1.96 29.98 -6.87
CA ILE A 23 1.85 30.43 -8.26
C ILE A 23 1.44 31.90 -8.33
N PHE A 24 0.43 32.32 -7.53
CA PHE A 24 -0.01 33.70 -7.48
C PHE A 24 1.13 34.67 -7.11
N PHE A 25 1.84 34.39 -6.02
CA PHE A 25 2.96 35.24 -5.59
C PHE A 25 4.15 35.23 -6.56
N PHE A 26 4.39 34.10 -7.24
CA PHE A 26 5.40 34.01 -8.30
C PHE A 26 5.03 34.93 -9.48
N LEU A 27 3.76 34.89 -9.92
CA LEU A 27 3.28 35.71 -11.04
C LEU A 27 3.34 37.22 -10.77
N ILE A 28 3.11 37.66 -9.52
CA ILE A 28 3.21 39.07 -9.14
C ILE A 28 4.65 39.50 -8.78
N ASN A 29 5.63 38.59 -8.97
CA ASN A 29 7.05 38.83 -8.76
C ASN A 29 7.42 39.43 -7.37
N THR A 30 6.68 39.04 -6.33
CA THR A 30 6.88 39.55 -4.98
C THR A 30 7.75 38.67 -4.08
N ILE A 31 8.02 37.42 -4.50
CA ILE A 31 8.80 36.46 -3.69
C ILE A 31 10.26 36.43 -4.18
N SER A 32 11.18 36.80 -3.28
CA SER A 32 12.61 36.61 -3.52
C SER A 32 13.00 35.13 -3.36
N ILE A 33 14.07 34.72 -4.01
CA ILE A 33 14.64 33.36 -3.90
C ILE A 33 14.92 32.98 -2.43
N THR A 34 15.34 33.93 -1.62
CA THR A 34 15.63 33.73 -0.20
C THR A 34 14.39 33.29 0.58
N TYR A 35 13.24 33.96 0.38
CA TYR A 35 11.98 33.59 1.03
C TYR A 35 11.50 32.22 0.55
N THR A 36 11.67 31.89 -0.74
CA THR A 36 11.32 30.58 -1.28
C THR A 36 12.11 29.46 -0.60
N ILE A 37 13.44 29.63 -0.48
CA ILE A 37 14.33 28.66 0.19
C ILE A 37 13.93 28.53 1.67
N SER A 38 13.75 29.63 2.39
CA SER A 38 13.36 29.60 3.80
C SER A 38 12.05 28.86 4.01
N TYR A 39 11.08 29.05 3.11
CA TYR A 39 9.81 28.38 3.18
C TYR A 39 9.91 26.86 2.95
N ILE A 40 10.72 26.44 1.97
CA ILE A 40 10.99 25.01 1.74
C ILE A 40 11.64 24.38 2.99
N LEU A 41 12.62 25.05 3.60
CA LEU A 41 13.27 24.56 4.82
C LEU A 41 12.28 24.42 5.98
N ILE A 42 11.34 25.35 6.14
CA ILE A 42 10.29 25.27 7.14
C ILE A 42 9.38 24.04 6.91
N ILE A 43 8.95 23.79 5.66
CA ILE A 43 8.15 22.61 5.31
C ILE A 43 8.92 21.32 5.62
N VAL A 44 10.19 21.24 5.24
CA VAL A 44 11.05 20.08 5.52
C VAL A 44 11.20 19.87 7.02
N TYR A 45 11.43 20.95 7.79
CA TYR A 45 11.50 20.87 9.25
C TYR A 45 10.20 20.32 9.86
N PHE A 46 9.05 20.87 9.49
CA PHE A 46 7.76 20.38 9.97
C PHE A 46 7.46 18.95 9.55
N PHE A 47 7.84 18.54 8.32
CA PHE A 47 7.75 17.16 7.88
C PHE A 47 8.50 16.22 8.82
N TYR A 48 9.79 16.52 9.11
CA TYR A 48 10.59 15.66 9.99
C TYR A 48 10.05 15.64 11.41
N VAL A 49 9.65 16.78 11.97
CA VAL A 49 9.12 16.85 13.34
C VAL A 49 7.78 16.13 13.48
N SER A 50 6.91 16.22 12.47
CA SER A 50 5.59 15.60 12.51
C SER A 50 5.63 14.09 12.27
N TRP A 51 6.48 13.63 11.34
CA TRP A 51 6.45 12.23 10.94
C TRP A 51 7.77 11.69 10.35
N GLY A 52 8.54 12.49 9.66
CA GLY A 52 9.72 12.07 8.89
C GLY A 52 10.79 11.35 9.72
N LEU A 53 10.85 11.58 11.05
CA LEU A 53 11.74 10.85 11.95
C LEU A 53 11.44 9.34 11.98
N ASN A 54 10.25 8.89 11.57
CA ASN A 54 9.93 7.46 11.48
C ASN A 54 10.79 6.71 10.43
N TYR A 55 11.43 7.40 9.47
CA TYR A 55 12.38 6.77 8.56
C TYR A 55 13.61 6.21 9.26
N PHE A 56 13.90 6.65 10.47
CA PHE A 56 15.02 6.14 11.28
C PHE A 56 14.62 4.94 12.16
N ARG A 57 13.35 4.49 12.13
CA ARG A 57 12.94 3.26 12.81
C ARG A 57 13.65 2.06 12.19
N LEU A 58 13.94 1.07 13.02
CA LEU A 58 14.52 -0.19 12.56
C LEU A 58 13.49 -0.95 11.71
N PRO A 59 13.85 -1.38 10.49
CA PRO A 59 12.93 -2.14 9.64
C PRO A 59 12.65 -3.52 10.25
N LEU A 60 11.45 -4.04 10.03
CA LEU A 60 11.01 -5.36 10.50
C LEU A 60 11.92 -6.50 10.01
N GLU A 61 12.51 -6.35 8.82
CA GLU A 61 13.48 -7.30 8.28
C GLU A 61 14.64 -7.58 9.27
N ARG A 62 14.99 -6.63 10.14
CA ARG A 62 16.06 -6.80 11.11
C ARG A 62 15.78 -7.89 12.16
N PHE A 63 14.52 -8.19 12.40
CA PHE A 63 14.08 -9.23 13.33
C PHE A 63 14.06 -10.62 12.70
N ILE A 64 14.26 -10.72 11.37
CA ILE A 64 14.40 -12.00 10.67
C ILE A 64 15.80 -12.57 10.96
N SER A 65 15.87 -13.86 11.30
CA SER A 65 17.14 -14.57 11.46
C SER A 65 18.02 -14.41 10.21
N LYS A 66 19.29 -14.14 10.39
CA LYS A 66 20.28 -14.07 9.29
C LYS A 66 20.43 -15.38 8.53
N GLU A 67 20.07 -16.51 9.15
CA GLU A 67 20.11 -17.84 8.55
C GLU A 67 18.88 -18.13 7.67
N PHE A 68 17.89 -17.23 7.67
CA PHE A 68 16.70 -17.41 6.85
C PHE A 68 17.02 -17.18 5.38
N VAL A 69 16.99 -18.27 4.61
CA VAL A 69 17.28 -18.27 3.17
C VAL A 69 15.98 -18.36 2.37
N ILE A 70 15.81 -17.45 1.43
CA ILE A 70 14.72 -17.51 0.46
C ILE A 70 15.08 -18.60 -0.57
N SER A 71 14.29 -19.66 -0.62
CA SER A 71 14.43 -20.72 -1.62
C SER A 71 13.21 -20.70 -2.57
N GLU A 72 13.44 -21.18 -3.82
CA GLU A 72 12.35 -21.39 -4.77
C GLU A 72 11.24 -22.26 -4.17
N LYS A 73 11.62 -23.32 -3.44
CA LYS A 73 10.68 -24.22 -2.79
C LYS A 73 9.79 -23.56 -1.75
N ASN A 74 10.35 -22.63 -0.96
CA ASN A 74 9.58 -21.90 0.03
C ASN A 74 8.59 -20.92 -0.63
N ILE A 75 9.02 -20.22 -1.68
CA ILE A 75 8.14 -19.35 -2.46
C ILE A 75 7.04 -20.18 -3.13
N GLU A 76 7.37 -21.32 -3.76
CA GLU A 76 6.41 -22.25 -4.36
C GLU A 76 5.33 -22.67 -3.35
N ASN A 77 5.77 -23.18 -2.19
CA ASN A 77 4.85 -23.68 -1.16
C ASN A 77 3.91 -22.59 -0.69
N LEU A 78 4.45 -21.38 -0.43
CA LEU A 78 3.64 -20.27 0.03
C LEU A 78 2.71 -19.73 -1.07
N THR A 79 3.16 -19.68 -2.32
CA THR A 79 2.33 -19.31 -3.47
C THR A 79 1.15 -20.28 -3.62
N LYS A 80 1.39 -21.58 -3.49
CA LYS A 80 0.34 -22.62 -3.51
C LYS A 80 -0.65 -22.45 -2.35
N LEU A 81 -0.16 -22.16 -1.13
CA LEU A 81 -1.02 -21.91 0.03
C LEU A 81 -1.98 -20.75 -0.26
N PHE A 82 -1.45 -19.59 -0.69
CA PHE A 82 -2.29 -18.42 -0.96
C PHE A 82 -3.18 -18.60 -2.19
N SER A 83 -2.79 -19.42 -3.19
CA SER A 83 -3.67 -19.75 -4.33
C SER A 83 -4.92 -20.52 -3.87
N VAL A 84 -4.73 -21.51 -3.00
CA VAL A 84 -5.84 -22.29 -2.42
C VAL A 84 -6.74 -21.42 -1.55
N GLN A 85 -6.14 -20.57 -0.72
CA GLN A 85 -6.90 -19.64 0.13
C GLN A 85 -7.69 -18.62 -0.70
N CYS A 86 -7.11 -18.06 -1.75
CA CYS A 86 -7.82 -17.16 -2.66
C CYS A 86 -9.01 -17.84 -3.33
N ASN A 87 -8.84 -19.06 -3.85
CA ASN A 87 -9.93 -19.81 -4.45
C ASN A 87 -11.08 -20.03 -3.45
N LYS A 88 -10.74 -20.45 -2.23
CA LYS A 88 -11.72 -20.72 -1.16
C LYS A 88 -12.48 -19.45 -0.77
N LEU A 89 -11.76 -18.38 -0.42
CA LEU A 89 -12.37 -17.12 0.01
C LEU A 89 -13.24 -16.49 -1.09
N LYS A 90 -12.78 -16.56 -2.36
CA LYS A 90 -13.55 -16.05 -3.50
C LYS A 90 -14.87 -16.81 -3.68
N GLN A 91 -14.83 -18.12 -3.55
CA GLN A 91 -16.04 -18.95 -3.59
C GLN A 91 -17.02 -18.57 -2.47
N GLU A 92 -16.52 -18.38 -1.24
CA GLU A 92 -17.36 -17.96 -0.10
C GLU A 92 -17.97 -16.57 -0.31
N ILE A 93 -17.20 -15.61 -0.86
CA ILE A 93 -17.69 -14.28 -1.20
C ILE A 93 -18.82 -14.37 -2.23
N ASN A 94 -18.64 -15.13 -3.31
CA ASN A 94 -19.64 -15.28 -4.35
C ASN A 94 -20.96 -15.89 -3.83
N LEU A 95 -20.88 -16.81 -2.88
CA LEU A 95 -22.07 -17.40 -2.24
C LEU A 95 -22.83 -16.39 -1.36
N LYS A 96 -22.11 -15.45 -0.71
CA LYS A 96 -22.72 -14.42 0.15
C LYS A 96 -23.25 -13.21 -0.63
N GLN A 97 -22.62 -12.85 -1.77
CA GLN A 97 -22.90 -11.60 -2.48
C GLN A 97 -24.12 -11.59 -3.41
N LYS A 98 -24.93 -12.65 -3.45
CA LYS A 98 -26.14 -12.65 -4.30
C LYS A 98 -27.10 -11.45 -4.08
N ASN A 99 -26.85 -10.56 -3.10
CA ASN A 99 -27.79 -9.50 -2.69
C ASN A 99 -27.16 -8.10 -2.40
N LYS A 100 -25.91 -7.78 -2.78
CA LYS A 100 -25.31 -6.46 -2.47
C LYS A 100 -24.91 -5.66 -3.73
N THR A 101 -25.37 -4.40 -3.81
CA THR A 101 -25.21 -3.51 -4.97
C THR A 101 -24.26 -2.31 -4.77
N ASP A 102 -23.78 -2.03 -3.56
CA ASP A 102 -22.88 -0.89 -3.31
C ASP A 102 -21.64 -1.32 -2.52
N HIS A 103 -20.51 -1.50 -3.24
CA HIS A 103 -19.29 -2.07 -2.69
C HIS A 103 -18.35 -1.05 -2.01
N LEU A 104 -18.21 0.18 -2.55
CA LEU A 104 -17.29 1.19 -2.03
C LEU A 104 -17.68 1.66 -0.62
N ASN A 105 -18.96 1.99 -0.41
CA ASN A 105 -19.47 2.35 0.90
C ASN A 105 -19.46 1.17 1.89
N SER A 106 -19.58 -0.06 1.35
CA SER A 106 -19.48 -1.27 2.15
C SER A 106 -18.08 -1.43 2.78
N TYR A 107 -16.98 -1.25 2.03
CA TYR A 107 -15.62 -1.34 2.59
C TYR A 107 -15.36 -0.25 3.63
N LYS A 108 -15.85 0.98 3.41
CA LYS A 108 -15.74 2.05 4.38
C LYS A 108 -16.36 1.63 5.71
N SER A 109 -17.59 1.16 5.71
CA SER A 109 -18.29 0.71 6.92
C SER A 109 -17.68 -0.54 7.59
N LEU A 110 -17.01 -1.41 6.82
CA LEU A 110 -16.35 -2.61 7.33
C LEU A 110 -15.00 -2.34 8.00
N ILE A 111 -14.28 -1.31 7.54
CA ILE A 111 -12.93 -0.99 8.00
C ILE A 111 -12.93 0.11 9.05
N GLU A 112 -13.85 1.08 8.95
CA GLU A 112 -13.87 2.23 9.83
C GLU A 112 -14.18 1.84 11.28
N SER A 113 -13.26 2.20 12.15
CA SER A 113 -13.42 2.25 13.60
C SER A 113 -12.87 3.59 14.09
N LYS A 114 -13.03 3.89 15.38
CA LYS A 114 -12.55 5.14 15.98
C LYS A 114 -11.07 5.47 15.66
N ASP A 115 -10.25 4.42 15.48
CA ASP A 115 -8.79 4.55 15.26
C ASP A 115 -8.35 4.15 13.84
N GLN A 116 -9.27 3.70 12.98
CA GLN A 116 -9.00 3.20 11.63
C GLN A 116 -9.76 4.02 10.58
N ASN A 117 -9.68 5.35 10.69
CA ASN A 117 -10.32 6.23 9.72
C ASN A 117 -9.42 6.46 8.50
N PHE A 118 -9.99 6.26 7.32
CA PHE A 118 -9.36 6.57 6.04
C PHE A 118 -10.31 7.41 5.17
N LYS A 119 -9.77 7.99 4.11
CA LYS A 119 -10.54 8.82 3.18
C LYS A 119 -10.29 8.40 1.75
N TYR A 120 -11.29 8.57 0.91
CA TYR A 120 -11.07 8.52 -0.53
C TYR A 120 -10.48 9.85 -1.01
N SER A 121 -9.38 9.75 -1.77
CA SER A 121 -8.72 10.91 -2.34
C SER A 121 -9.62 11.62 -3.35
N ASN A 122 -9.71 12.95 -3.25
CA ASN A 122 -10.38 13.78 -4.25
C ASN A 122 -9.61 13.77 -5.59
N PHE A 123 -8.29 13.47 -5.53
CA PHE A 123 -7.40 13.40 -6.70
C PHE A 123 -7.19 11.97 -7.21
N SER A 124 -8.14 11.07 -6.97
CA SER A 124 -8.04 9.64 -7.37
C SER A 124 -7.68 9.43 -8.83
N LEU A 125 -8.18 10.29 -9.74
CA LEU A 125 -7.80 10.22 -11.15
C LEU A 125 -6.30 10.50 -11.35
N ILE A 126 -5.78 11.53 -10.69
CA ILE A 126 -4.35 11.89 -10.75
C ILE A 126 -3.51 10.77 -10.16
N LEU A 127 -3.90 10.22 -9.00
CA LEU A 127 -3.22 9.08 -8.38
C LEU A 127 -3.16 7.87 -9.32
N SER A 128 -4.24 7.60 -10.08
CA SER A 128 -4.24 6.50 -11.06
C SER A 128 -3.20 6.73 -12.15
N TYR A 129 -3.11 7.95 -12.71
CA TYR A 129 -2.06 8.30 -13.68
C TYR A 129 -0.66 8.29 -13.09
N MET A 130 -0.51 8.53 -11.80
CA MET A 130 0.75 8.41 -11.07
C MET A 130 1.12 6.95 -10.74
N GLY A 131 0.19 6.00 -10.89
CA GLY A 131 0.39 4.60 -10.50
C GLY A 131 0.38 4.37 -8.99
N VAL A 132 -0.42 5.16 -8.25
CA VAL A 132 -0.47 5.19 -6.78
C VAL A 132 -1.83 4.66 -6.30
N ASN A 133 -1.81 3.68 -5.40
CA ASN A 133 -3.01 3.11 -4.79
C ASN A 133 -3.60 4.00 -3.70
N GLY A 134 -2.73 4.60 -2.89
CA GLY A 134 -3.06 5.48 -1.79
C GLY A 134 -1.84 6.24 -1.32
N TYR A 135 -2.02 7.10 -0.33
CA TYR A 135 -0.91 7.78 0.33
C TYR A 135 -1.31 8.24 1.73
N TYR A 136 -0.35 8.25 2.62
CA TYR A 136 -0.47 8.86 3.93
C TYR A 136 -0.02 10.33 3.87
N ASN A 137 -0.82 11.22 4.45
CA ASN A 137 -0.48 12.63 4.58
C ASN A 137 0.07 12.93 5.99
N PRO A 138 1.38 13.19 6.13
CA PRO A 138 2.01 13.40 7.43
C PRO A 138 1.60 14.70 8.14
N PHE A 139 1.14 15.72 7.40
CA PHE A 139 0.76 17.01 7.99
C PHE A 139 -0.65 17.02 8.57
N THR A 140 -1.56 16.27 7.97
CA THR A 140 -2.95 16.14 8.41
C THR A 140 -3.24 14.82 9.09
N ASN A 141 -2.28 13.88 9.08
CA ASN A 141 -2.41 12.52 9.62
C ASN A 141 -3.56 11.74 8.97
N GLU A 142 -3.76 11.96 7.65
CA GLU A 142 -4.82 11.32 6.87
C GLU A 142 -4.28 10.15 6.05
N ALA A 143 -4.94 9.00 6.15
CA ALA A 143 -4.76 7.88 5.25
C ALA A 143 -5.71 8.07 4.05
N ASN A 144 -5.18 8.27 2.85
CA ASN A 144 -5.95 8.56 1.64
C ASN A 144 -5.82 7.44 0.63
N VAL A 145 -6.96 6.96 0.12
CA VAL A 145 -7.02 5.85 -0.83
C VAL A 145 -7.58 6.32 -2.16
N ASN A 146 -6.97 5.87 -3.23
CA ASN A 146 -7.46 6.08 -4.58
C ASN A 146 -8.75 5.27 -4.80
N SER A 147 -9.89 5.97 -4.91
CA SER A 147 -11.22 5.33 -5.08
C SER A 147 -11.42 4.66 -6.44
N ARG A 148 -10.49 4.86 -7.39
CA ARG A 148 -10.59 4.31 -8.75
C ARG A 148 -9.91 2.95 -8.91
N ILE A 149 -9.06 2.55 -7.96
CA ILE A 149 -8.38 1.24 -8.03
C ILE A 149 -9.41 0.11 -7.97
N PRO A 150 -9.09 -1.06 -8.54
CA PRO A 150 -9.94 -2.24 -8.41
C PRO A 150 -10.31 -2.50 -6.95
N GLU A 151 -11.59 -2.76 -6.69
CA GLU A 151 -12.17 -2.91 -5.35
C GLU A 151 -11.39 -3.88 -4.48
N ILE A 152 -10.89 -4.96 -5.08
CA ILE A 152 -10.08 -5.98 -4.40
C ILE A 152 -8.80 -5.42 -3.77
N LEU A 153 -8.27 -4.30 -4.27
CA LEU A 153 -7.06 -3.67 -3.74
C LEU A 153 -7.36 -2.66 -2.62
N ILE A 154 -8.61 -2.20 -2.47
CA ILE A 154 -8.97 -1.15 -1.53
C ILE A 154 -8.65 -1.56 -0.08
N PRO A 155 -9.11 -2.72 0.44
CA PRO A 155 -8.87 -3.06 1.85
C PRO A 155 -7.38 -3.12 2.21
N VAL A 156 -6.57 -3.85 1.43
CA VAL A 156 -5.13 -3.96 1.73
C VAL A 156 -4.43 -2.61 1.60
N THR A 157 -4.86 -1.74 0.67
CA THR A 157 -4.33 -0.38 0.54
C THR A 157 -4.68 0.47 1.76
N VAL A 158 -5.93 0.40 2.24
CA VAL A 158 -6.33 1.11 3.47
C VAL A 158 -5.41 0.74 4.63
N TYR A 159 -5.22 -0.55 4.88
CA TYR A 159 -4.37 -1.01 5.98
C TYR A 159 -2.89 -0.67 5.78
N HIS A 160 -2.42 -0.57 4.53
CA HIS A 160 -1.09 -0.06 4.21
C HIS A 160 -0.94 1.42 4.62
N GLU A 161 -1.89 2.28 4.25
CA GLU A 161 -1.86 3.70 4.61
C GLU A 161 -2.04 3.91 6.13
N LEU A 162 -2.84 3.07 6.77
CA LEU A 162 -2.97 3.05 8.23
C LEU A 162 -1.67 2.59 8.92
N ALA A 163 -0.88 1.71 8.30
CA ALA A 163 0.44 1.35 8.81
C ALA A 163 1.39 2.55 8.76
N HIS A 164 1.39 3.34 7.68
CA HIS A 164 2.12 4.61 7.63
C HIS A 164 1.64 5.58 8.72
N LYS A 165 0.34 5.68 8.96
CA LYS A 165 -0.24 6.49 10.06
C LYS A 165 0.28 6.05 11.44
N LYS A 166 0.58 4.76 11.63
CA LYS A 166 1.21 4.20 12.84
C LYS A 166 2.74 4.35 12.88
N GLY A 167 3.34 5.04 11.91
CA GLY A 167 4.77 5.33 11.85
C GLY A 167 5.64 4.25 11.22
N PHE A 168 5.07 3.29 10.49
CA PHE A 168 5.84 2.38 9.65
C PHE A 168 6.20 3.09 8.35
N ALA A 169 7.37 3.74 8.32
CA ALA A 169 7.77 4.57 7.17
C ALA A 169 8.37 3.77 6.02
N SER A 170 8.88 2.56 6.27
CA SER A 170 9.36 1.66 5.22
C SER A 170 8.16 1.08 4.45
N GLU A 171 8.24 1.11 3.11
CA GLU A 171 7.21 0.52 2.24
C GLU A 171 7.04 -0.98 2.47
N SER A 172 8.13 -1.71 2.71
CA SER A 172 8.07 -3.14 3.02
C SER A 172 7.35 -3.41 4.33
N ASP A 173 7.63 -2.60 5.36
CA ASP A 173 7.00 -2.74 6.67
C ASP A 173 5.52 -2.36 6.59
N ALA A 174 5.19 -1.24 5.92
CA ALA A 174 3.82 -0.81 5.73
C ALA A 174 2.99 -1.85 4.93
N ASN A 175 3.57 -2.42 3.87
CA ASN A 175 2.97 -3.51 3.11
C ASN A 175 2.72 -4.75 3.98
N PHE A 176 3.70 -5.13 4.81
CA PHE A 176 3.59 -6.32 5.65
C PHE A 176 2.60 -6.13 6.79
N ILE A 177 2.66 -5.00 7.51
CA ILE A 177 1.71 -4.67 8.58
C ILE A 177 0.31 -4.49 8.03
N GLY A 178 0.17 -3.83 6.87
CA GLY A 178 -1.10 -3.71 6.16
C GLY A 178 -1.69 -5.07 5.79
N PHE A 179 -0.86 -5.96 5.24
CA PHE A 179 -1.24 -7.34 4.96
C PHE A 179 -1.70 -8.07 6.22
N LEU A 180 -0.95 -8.04 7.32
CA LEU A 180 -1.30 -8.75 8.56
C LEU A 180 -2.62 -8.29 9.14
N ASN A 181 -2.86 -6.97 9.20
CA ASN A 181 -4.11 -6.42 9.71
C ASN A 181 -5.31 -6.82 8.84
N ALA A 182 -5.16 -6.81 7.53
CA ALA A 182 -6.20 -7.25 6.61
C ALA A 182 -6.40 -8.78 6.63
N TYR A 183 -5.33 -9.56 6.75
CA TYR A 183 -5.36 -11.01 6.80
C TYR A 183 -6.09 -11.54 8.05
N ASN A 184 -5.87 -10.89 9.20
CA ASN A 184 -6.48 -11.26 10.49
C ASN A 184 -7.87 -10.61 10.71
N ASN A 185 -8.44 -9.97 9.70
CA ASN A 185 -9.74 -9.32 9.82
C ASN A 185 -10.89 -10.34 9.88
N TYR A 186 -12.06 -9.92 10.43
CA TYR A 186 -13.26 -10.76 10.53
C TYR A 186 -14.02 -10.89 9.20
N HIS A 187 -13.88 -9.91 8.31
CA HIS A 187 -14.59 -9.83 7.04
C HIS A 187 -13.85 -10.55 5.93
N ILE A 188 -14.50 -11.50 5.31
CA ILE A 188 -13.88 -12.38 4.30
C ILE A 188 -13.41 -11.61 3.06
N GLU A 189 -14.08 -10.51 2.72
CA GLU A 189 -13.71 -9.63 1.62
C GLU A 189 -12.35 -8.94 1.90
N ILE A 190 -12.12 -8.55 3.16
CA ILE A 190 -10.86 -7.95 3.60
C ILE A 190 -9.76 -9.01 3.64
N GLN A 191 -10.06 -10.20 4.18
CA GLN A 191 -9.12 -11.34 4.15
C GLN A 191 -8.74 -11.70 2.70
N TYR A 192 -9.73 -11.73 1.79
CA TYR A 192 -9.47 -12.01 0.39
C TYR A 192 -8.53 -10.98 -0.24
N SER A 193 -8.73 -9.69 0.00
CA SER A 193 -7.83 -8.63 -0.45
C SER A 193 -6.38 -8.87 0.00
N ALA A 194 -6.19 -9.23 1.28
CA ALA A 194 -4.86 -9.54 1.81
C ALA A 194 -4.23 -10.79 1.17
N ASN A 195 -5.01 -11.88 1.04
CA ASN A 195 -4.54 -13.11 0.41
C ASN A 195 -4.17 -12.89 -1.06
N PHE A 196 -4.99 -12.13 -1.79
CA PHE A 196 -4.72 -11.77 -3.17
C PHE A 196 -3.48 -10.88 -3.32
N PHE A 197 -3.27 -9.94 -2.41
CA PHE A 197 -2.05 -9.14 -2.34
C PHE A 197 -0.81 -10.04 -2.18
N ALA A 198 -0.81 -10.92 -1.18
CA ALA A 198 0.31 -11.84 -0.95
C ALA A 198 0.55 -12.76 -2.14
N LEU A 199 -0.52 -13.34 -2.71
CA LEU A 199 -0.45 -14.20 -3.90
C LEU A 199 0.21 -13.48 -5.08
N ARG A 200 -0.14 -12.22 -5.35
CA ARG A 200 0.46 -11.46 -6.45
C ARG A 200 1.95 -11.23 -6.27
N TYR A 201 2.42 -10.88 -5.07
CA TYR A 201 3.83 -10.67 -4.79
C TYR A 201 4.63 -11.97 -4.92
N LEU A 202 4.15 -13.05 -4.31
CA LEU A 202 4.76 -14.36 -4.36
C LEU A 202 4.79 -14.93 -5.79
N TYR A 203 3.67 -14.81 -6.51
CA TYR A 203 3.56 -15.21 -7.91
C TYR A 203 4.59 -14.49 -8.79
N TYR A 204 4.74 -13.19 -8.63
CA TYR A 204 5.68 -12.40 -9.41
C TYR A 204 7.13 -12.80 -9.15
N ASP A 205 7.50 -13.06 -7.89
CA ASP A 205 8.85 -13.51 -7.56
C ASP A 205 9.09 -14.95 -8.01
N LEU A 206 8.10 -15.84 -7.88
CA LEU A 206 8.18 -17.20 -8.43
C LEU A 206 8.32 -17.19 -9.96
N TYR A 207 7.57 -16.34 -10.64
CA TYR A 207 7.65 -16.20 -12.09
C TYR A 207 9.04 -15.79 -12.58
N LYS A 208 9.75 -14.94 -11.84
CA LYS A 208 11.15 -14.59 -12.17
C LYS A 208 12.10 -15.75 -11.99
N MET A 209 11.87 -16.64 -11.02
CA MET A 209 12.73 -17.79 -10.71
C MET A 209 12.39 -18.98 -11.59
N ASN A 210 11.11 -19.31 -11.72
CA ASN A 210 10.59 -20.46 -12.45
C ASN A 210 9.25 -20.13 -13.14
N PRO A 211 9.28 -19.60 -14.38
CA PRO A 211 8.08 -19.23 -15.12
C PRO A 211 7.09 -20.38 -15.35
N ASN A 212 7.59 -21.61 -15.57
CA ASN A 212 6.73 -22.76 -15.82
C ASN A 212 5.93 -23.13 -14.57
N LEU A 213 6.59 -23.21 -13.43
CA LEU A 213 5.95 -23.50 -12.15
C LEU A 213 4.94 -22.41 -11.76
N ALA A 214 5.29 -21.14 -11.97
CA ALA A 214 4.35 -20.04 -11.74
C ALA A 214 3.12 -20.16 -12.64
N LYS A 215 3.29 -20.52 -13.92
CA LYS A 215 2.19 -20.77 -14.86
C LYS A 215 1.29 -21.90 -14.37
N ASP A 216 1.84 -23.01 -13.91
CA ASP A 216 1.05 -24.15 -13.42
C ASP A 216 0.20 -23.74 -12.20
N ILE A 217 0.77 -22.95 -11.27
CA ILE A 217 0.01 -22.41 -10.15
C ILE A 217 -1.09 -21.44 -10.62
N TYR A 218 -0.80 -20.57 -11.58
CA TYR A 218 -1.80 -19.67 -12.14
C TYR A 218 -2.95 -20.44 -12.79
N GLU A 219 -2.65 -21.51 -13.52
CA GLU A 219 -3.70 -22.35 -14.13
C GLU A 219 -4.58 -23.08 -13.10
N SER A 220 -4.07 -23.33 -11.89
CA SER A 220 -4.85 -23.89 -10.78
C SER A 220 -5.80 -22.91 -10.10
N LEU A 221 -5.71 -21.63 -10.40
CA LEU A 221 -6.63 -20.61 -9.87
C LEU A 221 -8.02 -20.75 -10.49
N SER A 222 -9.05 -20.43 -9.71
CA SER A 222 -10.41 -20.37 -10.22
C SER A 222 -10.56 -19.25 -11.27
N SER A 223 -11.57 -19.37 -12.13
CA SER A 223 -11.88 -18.38 -13.17
C SER A 223 -12.06 -16.98 -12.59
N GLU A 224 -12.67 -16.88 -11.41
CA GLU A 224 -12.95 -15.62 -10.72
C GLU A 224 -11.66 -14.98 -10.19
N VAL A 225 -10.75 -15.76 -9.60
CA VAL A 225 -9.44 -15.25 -9.14
C VAL A 225 -8.58 -14.84 -10.33
N LYS A 226 -8.57 -15.61 -11.43
CA LYS A 226 -7.91 -15.21 -12.69
C LYS A 226 -8.49 -13.89 -13.23
N ASN A 227 -9.81 -13.74 -13.17
CA ASN A 227 -10.46 -12.48 -13.57
C ASN A 227 -9.99 -11.30 -12.71
N ASP A 228 -9.83 -11.48 -11.40
CA ASP A 228 -9.31 -10.42 -10.53
C ASP A 228 -7.87 -10.02 -10.90
N PHE A 229 -7.01 -10.98 -11.29
CA PHE A 229 -5.69 -10.67 -11.85
C PHE A 229 -5.80 -9.83 -13.13
N LEU A 230 -6.72 -10.18 -14.03
CA LEU A 230 -6.95 -9.44 -15.28
C LEU A 230 -7.48 -8.03 -15.00
N VAL A 231 -8.46 -7.87 -14.10
CA VAL A 231 -9.01 -6.57 -13.72
C VAL A 231 -7.91 -5.64 -13.20
N VAL A 232 -7.06 -6.12 -12.29
CA VAL A 232 -5.96 -5.34 -11.75
C VAL A 232 -4.91 -5.01 -12.83
N SER A 233 -4.56 -5.98 -13.67
CA SER A 233 -3.59 -5.77 -14.75
C SER A 233 -4.10 -4.76 -15.77
N ASN A 234 -5.34 -4.91 -16.23
CA ASN A 234 -5.97 -4.02 -17.22
C ASN A 234 -6.10 -2.59 -16.68
N PHE A 235 -6.44 -2.44 -15.39
CA PHE A 235 -6.48 -1.12 -14.75
C PHE A 235 -5.13 -0.41 -14.86
N TRP A 236 -4.03 -1.08 -14.49
CA TRP A 236 -2.72 -0.48 -14.54
C TRP A 236 -2.19 -0.29 -15.96
N ILE A 237 -2.54 -1.16 -16.90
CA ILE A 237 -2.21 -0.99 -18.32
C ILE A 237 -2.92 0.25 -18.87
N TYR A 238 -4.21 0.45 -18.54
CA TYR A 238 -4.98 1.61 -18.99
C TYR A 238 -4.36 2.95 -18.54
N TYR A 239 -3.88 3.02 -17.30
CA TYR A 239 -3.26 4.23 -16.77
C TYR A 239 -1.75 4.32 -17.03
N ALA A 240 -1.13 3.30 -17.65
CA ALA A 240 0.31 3.31 -17.92
C ALA A 240 0.72 4.48 -18.83
N ASN A 241 1.72 5.26 -18.38
CA ASN A 241 2.20 6.43 -19.11
C ASN A 241 3.67 6.74 -18.78
N ARG A 242 4.29 7.69 -19.52
CA ARG A 242 5.69 8.08 -19.31
C ARG A 242 5.91 8.81 -17.98
N PHE A 243 4.89 9.52 -17.50
CA PHE A 243 4.96 10.26 -16.24
C PHE A 243 5.17 9.33 -15.03
N GLN A 244 4.53 8.14 -15.02
CA GLN A 244 4.74 7.14 -13.97
C GLN A 244 6.20 6.71 -13.86
N LYS A 245 6.92 6.59 -14.97
CA LYS A 245 8.35 6.23 -14.95
C LYS A 245 9.18 7.31 -14.26
N THR A 246 8.93 8.57 -14.59
CA THR A 246 9.62 9.71 -13.98
C THR A 246 9.29 9.82 -12.49
N GLN A 247 8.01 9.71 -12.13
CA GLN A 247 7.55 9.74 -10.75
C GLN A 247 8.19 8.63 -9.91
N LYS A 248 8.22 7.39 -10.43
CA LYS A 248 8.90 6.26 -9.75
C LYS A 248 10.38 6.54 -9.52
N THR A 249 11.06 7.17 -10.47
CA THR A 249 12.50 7.52 -10.33
C THR A 249 12.70 8.57 -9.22
N ILE A 250 11.85 9.60 -9.18
CA ILE A 250 11.91 10.65 -8.14
C ILE A 250 11.61 10.03 -6.76
N PHE A 251 10.60 9.18 -6.67
CA PHE A 251 10.24 8.51 -5.42
C PHE A 251 11.32 7.54 -4.95
N ASP A 252 11.93 6.78 -5.85
CA ASP A 252 13.09 5.92 -5.54
C ASP A 252 14.26 6.72 -4.97
N LEU A 253 14.55 7.87 -5.58
CA LEU A 253 15.61 8.78 -5.08
C LEU A 253 15.24 9.29 -3.68
N PHE A 254 14.00 9.72 -3.47
CA PHE A 254 13.53 10.18 -2.15
C PHE A 254 13.69 9.08 -1.10
N LEU A 255 13.23 7.85 -1.35
CA LEU A 255 13.39 6.73 -0.42
C LEU A 255 14.87 6.45 -0.09
N LYS A 256 15.75 6.52 -1.08
CA LYS A 256 17.20 6.35 -0.88
C LYS A 256 17.80 7.45 -0.01
N THR A 257 17.37 8.70 -0.19
CA THR A 257 17.83 9.81 0.68
C THR A 257 17.32 9.66 2.12
N GLN A 258 16.20 8.97 2.33
CA GLN A 258 15.67 8.63 3.66
C GLN A 258 16.32 7.35 4.27
N GLY A 259 17.41 6.85 3.70
CA GLY A 259 18.13 5.69 4.23
C GLY A 259 17.60 4.34 3.76
N GLN A 260 16.54 4.28 2.96
CA GLN A 260 16.04 3.06 2.32
C GLN A 260 16.91 2.71 1.11
N LYS A 261 18.07 2.11 1.36
CA LYS A 261 19.10 1.84 0.32
C LYS A 261 18.59 1.11 -0.92
N LYS A 262 17.57 0.26 -0.77
CA LYS A 262 16.94 -0.50 -1.86
C LYS A 262 15.91 0.32 -2.66
N GLY A 263 15.51 1.50 -2.14
CA GLY A 263 14.51 2.37 -2.78
C GLY A 263 13.20 1.60 -3.06
N ILE A 264 12.65 1.75 -4.26
CA ILE A 264 11.43 1.03 -4.69
C ILE A 264 11.62 -0.50 -4.68
N ASN A 265 12.83 -1.02 -4.84
CA ASN A 265 13.08 -2.47 -4.76
C ASN A 265 12.85 -3.04 -3.35
N SER A 266 12.64 -2.21 -2.34
CA SER A 266 12.19 -2.65 -1.00
C SER A 266 10.82 -3.33 -1.01
N TYR A 267 10.02 -3.14 -2.05
CA TYR A 267 8.77 -3.89 -2.23
C TYR A 267 8.97 -5.43 -2.27
N ASN A 268 10.14 -5.90 -2.70
CA ASN A 268 10.46 -7.34 -2.69
C ASN A 268 10.73 -7.87 -1.26
N GLU A 269 11.01 -7.00 -0.30
CA GLU A 269 11.23 -7.41 1.11
C GLU A 269 9.95 -7.90 1.79
N VAL A 270 8.77 -7.52 1.29
CA VAL A 270 7.51 -8.05 1.81
C VAL A 270 7.42 -9.56 1.62
N VAL A 271 7.93 -10.10 0.51
CA VAL A 271 7.98 -11.55 0.26
C VAL A 271 8.83 -12.26 1.31
N LYS A 272 9.96 -11.66 1.71
CA LYS A 272 10.81 -12.20 2.76
C LYS A 272 10.11 -12.22 4.12
N LEU A 273 9.40 -11.14 4.46
CA LEU A 273 8.60 -11.06 5.68
C LEU A 273 7.46 -12.09 5.68
N LEU A 274 6.77 -12.25 4.55
CA LEU A 274 5.72 -13.27 4.38
C LEU A 274 6.29 -14.68 4.57
N LEU A 275 7.38 -15.02 3.89
CA LEU A 275 8.02 -16.33 3.99
C LEU A 275 8.43 -16.64 5.43
N PHE A 276 9.06 -15.67 6.11
CA PHE A 276 9.48 -15.83 7.50
C PHE A 276 8.29 -16.09 8.43
N THR A 277 7.18 -15.38 8.23
CA THR A 277 5.98 -15.51 9.06
C THR A 277 5.29 -16.86 8.89
N PHE A 278 5.25 -17.38 7.65
CA PHE A 278 4.52 -18.60 7.30
C PHE A 278 5.41 -19.86 7.22
N ASP A 279 6.71 -19.78 7.55
CA ASP A 279 7.63 -20.94 7.56
C ASP A 279 7.30 -21.98 8.67
N GLY A 280 6.20 -21.83 9.37
CA GLY A 280 5.72 -22.76 10.39
C GLY A 280 6.53 -22.78 11.70
N LYS A 281 7.72 -22.19 11.70
CA LYS A 281 8.64 -22.12 12.85
C LYS A 281 8.59 -20.80 13.61
N ASN A 282 8.20 -19.73 12.93
CA ASN A 282 8.22 -18.39 13.47
C ASN A 282 6.83 -17.75 13.32
N LYS A 283 6.06 -17.73 14.40
CA LYS A 283 4.94 -16.80 14.48
C LYS A 283 5.52 -15.43 14.80
N PHE A 284 5.32 -14.42 13.94
CA PHE A 284 5.37 -13.04 14.39
C PHE A 284 4.23 -12.88 15.42
N ILE A 285 4.57 -13.06 16.69
CA ILE A 285 3.72 -12.61 17.77
C ILE A 285 3.97 -11.10 17.80
N LEU A 286 3.16 -10.37 17.04
CA LEU A 286 2.93 -8.98 17.37
C LEU A 286 2.13 -9.03 18.66
N ASP A 287 2.80 -8.79 19.79
CA ASP A 287 2.11 -8.52 21.05
C ASP A 287 1.06 -7.45 20.75
N GLU A 288 -0.16 -7.67 21.23
CA GLU A 288 -1.30 -6.74 21.06
C GLU A 288 -1.04 -5.34 21.65
N ASN A 289 0.18 -5.08 22.13
CA ASN A 289 0.65 -3.86 22.81
C ASN A 289 1.67 -3.05 22.00
N THR A 290 1.88 -3.29 20.67
CA THR A 290 2.78 -2.44 19.85
C THR A 290 2.02 -1.59 18.85
#